data_11af677eed9280aa443024750f4fe359
#
_entry.id   11af677eed9280aa443024750f4fe359
#
_cell.length_a   1.000
_cell.length_b   1.000
_cell.length_c   1.000
_cell.angle_alpha   90.00
_cell.angle_beta   90.00
_cell.angle_gamma   90.00
#
_symmetry.space_group_name_H-M   'P 1'
#
loop_
_entity.id
_entity.type
_entity.pdbx_description
1 polymer ?
#
loop_
_entity_poly.entity_id
_entity_poly.type
_entity_poly.pdbx_seq_one_letter_code
_entity_poly.pdbx_strand_id
1 'polypeptide(L)'
;SKVGCIYGGFGDCTSFCSKGLQHEIYGKYLSKAGYEKLGEDILYNGMTGEQLETSIYIGPTYYERLKHMPKDKINYRARGPREVLTRQTVHGRAKGGGLRVGEMDRDSIISHGLSSFMKESMLVRGDQFKVAICNQSGCIAAYNENLDIYLCPFSDGPIKFDNITEYNANLINKNKFGRTFSIVTIPYAFKLLIQEL
;
A
#
# COMPACT_ATOMS: atom_id res chain seq x y z
N SER A 1 -29.37 -14.83 23.99
CA SER A 1 -28.73 -13.95 24.99
C SER A 1 -29.64 -13.65 26.19
N LYS A 2 -30.89 -13.18 25.99
CA LYS A 2 -31.86 -12.95 27.06
C LYS A 2 -32.15 -14.23 27.84
N VAL A 3 -32.42 -15.36 27.16
CA VAL A 3 -32.66 -16.66 27.79
C VAL A 3 -31.47 -17.13 28.63
N GLY A 4 -30.26 -17.02 28.07
CA GLY A 4 -29.03 -17.36 28.80
C GLY A 4 -28.82 -16.53 30.06
N CYS A 5 -29.18 -15.25 30.05
CA CYS A 5 -29.10 -14.40 31.25
C CYS A 5 -30.18 -14.68 32.27
N ILE A 6 -31.39 -15.02 31.83
CA ILE A 6 -32.54 -15.32 32.75
C ILE A 6 -32.37 -16.66 33.42
N TYR A 7 -32.00 -17.70 32.68
CA TYR A 7 -31.92 -19.07 33.14
C TYR A 7 -30.52 -19.52 33.56
N GLY A 8 -29.51 -18.72 33.34
CA GLY A 8 -28.12 -19.00 33.74
C GLY A 8 -27.53 -20.18 32.97
N GLY A 9 -27.41 -20.06 31.68
CA GLY A 9 -26.88 -21.13 30.86
C GLY A 9 -26.33 -20.64 29.51
N PHE A 10 -25.88 -21.57 28.69
CA PHE A 10 -25.43 -21.29 27.33
C PHE A 10 -26.53 -21.65 26.32
N GLY A 11 -26.80 -20.77 25.38
CA GLY A 11 -27.67 -21.04 24.26
C GLY A 11 -26.82 -21.43 23.03
N ASP A 12 -27.17 -22.56 22.41
CA ASP A 12 -26.54 -22.97 21.15
C ASP A 12 -27.24 -22.27 19.99
N CYS A 13 -26.52 -21.37 19.33
CA CYS A 13 -26.97 -20.64 18.15
C CYS A 13 -26.13 -20.97 16.92
N THR A 14 -25.53 -22.15 16.87
CA THR A 14 -24.74 -22.62 15.72
C THR A 14 -25.59 -22.60 14.45
N SER A 15 -25.14 -21.92 13.44
CA SER A 15 -25.86 -21.80 12.17
C SER A 15 -25.97 -23.15 11.47
N PHE A 16 -27.14 -23.40 10.91
CA PHE A 16 -27.44 -24.59 10.09
C PHE A 16 -27.38 -25.98 10.85
N CYS A 17 -27.11 -26.00 12.13
CA CYS A 17 -26.95 -27.23 12.90
C CYS A 17 -28.20 -27.62 13.75
N SER A 18 -29.13 -26.71 14.00
CA SER A 18 -30.28 -26.94 14.84
C SER A 18 -31.45 -27.57 14.09
N LYS A 19 -32.14 -28.48 14.76
CA LYS A 19 -33.40 -29.08 14.27
C LYS A 19 -34.57 -28.12 14.55
N GLY A 20 -34.77 -27.13 13.69
CA GLY A 20 -35.86 -26.17 13.82
C GLY A 20 -35.38 -24.72 13.92
N LEU A 21 -36.35 -23.80 13.92
CA LEU A 21 -36.06 -22.36 13.99
C LEU A 21 -35.69 -21.98 15.43
N GLN A 22 -34.48 -21.49 15.62
CA GLN A 22 -33.95 -21.14 16.96
C GLN A 22 -34.82 -20.12 17.69
N HIS A 23 -35.38 -19.14 16.96
CA HIS A 23 -36.27 -18.15 17.55
C HIS A 23 -37.58 -18.76 18.09
N GLU A 24 -38.06 -19.87 17.53
CA GLU A 24 -39.22 -20.57 18.08
C GLU A 24 -38.88 -21.33 19.37
N ILE A 25 -37.70 -21.94 19.43
CA ILE A 25 -37.26 -22.68 20.59
C ILE A 25 -37.02 -21.72 21.76
N TYR A 26 -36.18 -20.73 21.57
CA TYR A 26 -35.84 -19.75 22.59
C TYR A 26 -36.98 -18.79 22.90
N GLY A 27 -37.85 -18.47 21.92
CA GLY A 27 -39.02 -17.65 22.12
C GLY A 27 -40.04 -18.27 23.12
N LYS A 28 -40.17 -19.60 23.15
CA LYS A 28 -41.00 -20.28 24.15
C LYS A 28 -40.47 -20.06 25.58
N TYR A 29 -39.16 -20.06 25.76
CA TYR A 29 -38.55 -19.78 27.07
C TYR A 29 -38.71 -18.32 27.47
N LEU A 30 -38.60 -17.39 26.52
CA LEU A 30 -38.84 -15.95 26.75
C LEU A 30 -40.27 -15.68 27.16
N SER A 31 -41.25 -16.26 26.45
CA SER A 31 -42.67 -16.11 26.77
C SER A 31 -43.01 -16.65 28.14
N LYS A 32 -42.39 -17.78 28.58
CA LYS A 32 -42.54 -18.28 29.94
C LYS A 32 -41.97 -17.34 31.02
N ALA A 33 -40.96 -16.56 30.66
CA ALA A 33 -40.37 -15.57 31.56
C ALA A 33 -41.07 -14.19 31.51
N GLY A 34 -42.17 -14.08 30.75
CA GLY A 34 -42.93 -12.84 30.65
C GLY A 34 -42.40 -11.82 29.62
N TYR A 35 -41.49 -12.23 28.79
CA TYR A 35 -40.95 -11.37 27.70
C TYR A 35 -41.59 -11.68 26.34
N GLU A 36 -41.46 -10.75 25.41
CA GLU A 36 -41.92 -10.97 24.04
C GLU A 36 -41.12 -12.12 23.39
N LYS A 37 -41.80 -12.91 22.56
CA LYS A 37 -41.23 -14.10 21.89
C LYS A 37 -39.99 -13.82 21.08
N LEU A 38 -39.94 -12.66 20.39
CA LEU A 38 -38.81 -12.25 19.57
C LEU A 38 -37.76 -11.44 20.34
N GLY A 39 -37.97 -11.20 21.63
CA GLY A 39 -37.04 -10.43 22.46
C GLY A 39 -37.16 -8.92 22.29
N GLU A 40 -38.24 -8.48 21.70
CA GLU A 40 -38.54 -7.06 21.47
C GLU A 40 -39.21 -6.44 22.68
N ASP A 41 -39.07 -5.14 22.86
CA ASP A 41 -39.72 -4.38 23.91
C ASP A 41 -40.38 -3.12 23.32
N ILE A 42 -41.47 -2.71 23.94
CA ILE A 42 -42.17 -1.47 23.56
C ILE A 42 -41.43 -0.29 24.18
N LEU A 43 -41.00 0.62 23.36
CA LEU A 43 -40.32 1.84 23.78
C LEU A 43 -41.13 3.09 23.46
N TYR A 44 -40.90 4.13 24.24
CA TYR A 44 -41.56 5.41 24.14
C TYR A 44 -40.55 6.51 23.83
N ASN A 45 -40.98 7.48 23.01
CA ASN A 45 -40.21 8.69 22.77
C ASN A 45 -40.14 9.54 24.06
N GLY A 46 -38.93 9.74 24.58
CA GLY A 46 -38.74 10.48 25.82
C GLY A 46 -39.11 11.96 25.78
N MET A 47 -39.28 12.57 24.62
CA MET A 47 -39.69 13.97 24.47
C MET A 47 -41.19 14.11 24.30
N THR A 48 -41.84 13.26 23.48
CA THR A 48 -43.28 13.37 23.15
C THR A 48 -44.13 12.47 24.03
N GLY A 49 -43.57 11.41 24.63
CA GLY A 49 -44.30 10.40 25.37
C GLY A 49 -45.08 9.42 24.47
N GLU A 50 -44.92 9.53 23.15
CA GLU A 50 -45.58 8.64 22.17
C GLU A 50 -44.87 7.28 22.12
N GLN A 51 -45.63 6.22 21.93
CA GLN A 51 -45.10 4.89 21.68
C GLN A 51 -44.41 4.85 20.31
N LEU A 52 -43.24 4.25 20.24
CA LEU A 52 -42.56 3.99 18.99
C LEU A 52 -43.22 2.80 18.28
N GLU A 53 -43.75 3.02 17.09
CA GLU A 53 -44.39 1.99 16.25
C GLU A 53 -43.30 1.17 15.51
N THR A 54 -42.43 0.53 16.23
CA THR A 54 -41.35 -0.29 15.63
C THR A 54 -40.94 -1.41 16.58
N SER A 55 -40.48 -2.50 15.99
CA SER A 55 -39.91 -3.61 16.72
C SER A 55 -38.49 -3.28 17.18
N ILE A 56 -38.28 -3.12 18.47
CA ILE A 56 -36.98 -2.76 19.03
C ILE A 56 -36.50 -3.93 19.88
N TYR A 57 -35.39 -4.54 19.45
CA TYR A 57 -34.71 -5.55 20.24
C TYR A 57 -33.97 -4.89 21.41
N ILE A 58 -34.19 -5.40 22.62
CA ILE A 58 -33.39 -5.06 23.80
C ILE A 58 -32.92 -6.32 24.47
N GLY A 59 -31.65 -6.44 24.70
CA GLY A 59 -31.07 -7.58 25.37
C GLY A 59 -29.59 -7.37 25.69
N PRO A 60 -29.02 -8.23 26.51
CA PRO A 60 -27.59 -8.22 26.79
C PRO A 60 -26.80 -8.53 25.52
N THR A 61 -25.78 -7.75 25.27
CA THR A 61 -24.86 -7.92 24.15
C THR A 61 -23.49 -8.28 24.70
N TYR A 62 -22.89 -9.32 24.17
CA TYR A 62 -21.50 -9.66 24.49
C TYR A 62 -20.57 -8.62 23.92
N TYR A 63 -19.68 -8.09 24.71
CA TYR A 63 -18.64 -7.16 24.25
C TYR A 63 -17.30 -7.50 24.89
N GLU A 64 -16.24 -7.16 24.17
CA GLU A 64 -14.89 -7.50 24.56
C GLU A 64 -13.98 -6.26 24.46
N ARG A 65 -13.14 -6.07 25.46
CA ARG A 65 -12.12 -5.03 25.41
C ARG A 65 -10.90 -5.57 24.68
N LEU A 66 -10.60 -4.98 23.52
CA LEU A 66 -9.41 -5.31 22.76
C LEU A 66 -8.23 -4.43 23.19
N LYS A 67 -7.06 -5.05 23.28
CA LYS A 67 -5.84 -4.32 23.57
C LYS A 67 -5.24 -3.77 22.26
N HIS A 68 -5.05 -2.48 22.21
CA HIS A 68 -4.38 -1.79 21.10
C HIS A 68 -3.13 -1.13 21.64
N MET A 69 -1.96 -1.70 21.35
CA MET A 69 -0.69 -1.18 21.83
C MET A 69 -0.05 -0.28 20.78
N PRO A 70 0.28 0.99 21.10
CA PRO A 70 0.93 1.89 20.16
C PRO A 70 2.24 1.32 19.57
N LYS A 71 2.99 0.59 20.38
CA LYS A 71 4.22 -0.10 19.97
C LYS A 71 4.02 -0.98 18.72
N ASP A 72 2.88 -1.66 18.63
CA ASP A 72 2.58 -2.56 17.51
C ASP A 72 2.04 -1.82 16.28
N LYS A 73 1.67 -0.57 16.43
CA LYS A 73 1.09 0.26 15.35
C LYS A 73 2.05 1.29 14.78
N ILE A 74 3.09 1.63 15.55
CA ILE A 74 4.10 2.57 15.10
C ILE A 74 4.82 2.03 13.84
N ASN A 75 4.89 2.85 12.82
CA ASN A 75 5.59 2.54 11.58
C ASN A 75 6.51 3.70 11.18
N TYR A 76 7.77 3.39 10.95
CA TYR A 76 8.77 4.35 10.50
C TYR A 76 9.83 3.65 9.67
N ARG A 77 10.46 4.41 8.78
CA ARG A 77 11.58 3.93 7.96
C ARG A 77 12.49 5.11 7.62
N ALA A 78 13.80 4.90 7.76
CA ALA A 78 14.81 5.80 7.20
C ALA A 78 15.43 5.17 5.95
N ARG A 79 16.21 4.10 6.13
CA ARG A 79 16.78 3.28 5.07
C ARG A 79 16.48 1.81 5.35
N GLY A 80 16.32 1.01 4.31
CA GLY A 80 16.00 -0.41 4.48
C GLY A 80 15.98 -1.15 3.15
N PRO A 81 15.50 -2.41 3.15
CA PRO A 81 15.49 -3.26 1.98
C PRO A 81 14.65 -2.67 0.84
N ARG A 82 15.08 -2.95 -0.39
CA ARG A 82 14.37 -2.56 -1.62
C ARG A 82 14.07 -3.79 -2.45
N GLU A 83 13.07 -3.70 -3.29
CA GLU A 83 12.78 -4.70 -4.31
C GLU A 83 13.93 -4.80 -5.31
N VAL A 84 14.29 -6.02 -5.72
CA VAL A 84 15.42 -6.24 -6.63
C VAL A 84 15.13 -5.69 -8.03
N LEU A 85 13.92 -5.94 -8.55
CA LEU A 85 13.56 -5.57 -9.91
C LEU A 85 13.32 -4.07 -10.05
N THR A 86 12.44 -3.50 -9.25
CA THR A 86 12.00 -2.10 -9.36
C THR A 86 12.84 -1.12 -8.56
N ARG A 87 13.68 -1.60 -7.66
CA ARG A 87 14.46 -0.82 -6.68
C ARG A 87 13.61 0.10 -5.80
N GLN A 88 12.33 -0.16 -5.74
CA GLN A 88 11.40 0.53 -4.85
C GLN A 88 11.47 -0.05 -3.43
N THR A 89 10.96 0.69 -2.46
CA THR A 89 10.88 0.22 -1.08
C THR A 89 9.92 -0.95 -0.97
N VAL A 90 10.29 -1.98 -0.20
CA VAL A 90 9.38 -3.10 0.08
C VAL A 90 8.17 -2.65 0.90
N HIS A 91 7.08 -3.38 0.80
CA HIS A 91 5.88 -3.15 1.58
C HIS A 91 5.90 -3.94 2.90
N GLY A 92 5.22 -3.42 3.89
CA GLY A 92 4.99 -4.08 5.16
C GLY A 92 5.93 -3.65 6.28
N ARG A 93 5.33 -3.33 7.42
CA ARG A 93 6.03 -2.89 8.63
C ARG A 93 7.04 -3.94 9.13
N ALA A 94 6.65 -5.21 9.15
CA ALA A 94 7.50 -6.30 9.62
C ALA A 94 8.79 -6.49 8.79
N LYS A 95 8.76 -6.11 7.52
CA LYS A 95 9.89 -6.16 6.60
C LYS A 95 10.72 -4.87 6.58
N GLY A 96 10.45 -3.93 7.48
CA GLY A 96 11.09 -2.61 7.43
C GLY A 96 10.70 -1.83 6.17
N GLY A 97 9.48 -2.00 5.70
CA GLY A 97 8.96 -1.38 4.50
C GLY A 97 8.71 0.12 4.62
N GLY A 98 8.47 0.75 3.49
CA GLY A 98 8.14 2.17 3.39
C GLY A 98 6.69 2.47 3.75
N LEU A 99 6.41 3.77 3.87
CA LEU A 99 5.07 4.32 3.99
C LEU A 99 4.53 4.62 2.59
N ARG A 100 3.23 4.43 2.42
CA ARG A 100 2.59 4.69 1.13
C ARG A 100 1.91 6.06 1.14
N VAL A 101 2.23 6.88 0.14
CA VAL A 101 1.43 8.04 -0.23
C VAL A 101 0.33 7.55 -1.17
N GLY A 102 -0.91 7.65 -0.74
CA GLY A 102 -2.06 7.25 -1.55
C GLY A 102 -2.35 8.24 -2.67
N GLU A 103 -3.26 7.86 -3.56
CA GLU A 103 -3.69 8.73 -4.67
C GLU A 103 -4.40 9.99 -4.18
N MET A 104 -5.25 9.88 -3.15
CA MET A 104 -5.92 11.02 -2.52
C MET A 104 -4.92 11.95 -1.81
N ASP A 105 -3.90 11.40 -1.17
CA ASP A 105 -2.82 12.19 -0.55
C ASP A 105 -2.05 12.98 -1.60
N ARG A 106 -1.76 12.36 -2.76
CA ARG A 106 -1.16 13.03 -3.91
C ARG A 106 -2.00 14.21 -4.37
N ASP A 107 -3.31 14.02 -4.52
CA ASP A 107 -4.23 15.05 -4.98
C ASP A 107 -4.28 16.24 -4.01
N SER A 108 -4.27 15.97 -2.70
CA SER A 108 -4.16 17.00 -1.68
C SER A 108 -2.85 17.79 -1.78
N ILE A 109 -1.73 17.11 -1.96
CA ILE A 109 -0.42 17.75 -2.09
C ILE A 109 -0.37 18.63 -3.35
N ILE A 110 -0.95 18.16 -4.46
CA ILE A 110 -1.03 18.93 -5.70
C ILE A 110 -1.88 20.19 -5.51
N SER A 111 -3.04 20.06 -4.86
CA SER A 111 -3.94 21.20 -4.61
C SER A 111 -3.30 22.28 -3.75
N HIS A 112 -2.40 21.91 -2.84
CA HIS A 112 -1.59 22.86 -2.04
C HIS A 112 -0.41 23.47 -2.79
N GLY A 113 -0.10 23.02 -4.01
CA GLY A 113 0.99 23.54 -4.83
C GLY A 113 2.39 23.13 -4.33
N LEU A 114 2.52 22.05 -3.58
CA LEU A 114 3.78 21.60 -2.98
C LEU A 114 4.63 20.76 -3.94
N SER A 115 5.04 21.35 -5.08
CA SER A 115 5.79 20.64 -6.12
C SER A 115 7.17 20.13 -5.66
N SER A 116 7.88 20.90 -4.85
CA SER A 116 9.18 20.50 -4.30
C SER A 116 9.07 19.31 -3.35
N PHE A 117 8.06 19.30 -2.50
CA PHE A 117 7.78 18.16 -1.63
C PHE A 117 7.40 16.91 -2.43
N MET A 118 6.59 17.07 -3.48
CA MET A 118 6.22 15.99 -4.38
C MET A 118 7.46 15.36 -5.03
N LYS A 119 8.35 16.19 -5.59
CA LYS A 119 9.61 15.74 -6.17
C LYS A 119 10.50 15.01 -5.16
N GLU A 120 10.64 15.56 -3.96
CA GLU A 120 11.42 14.92 -2.90
C GLU A 120 10.82 13.57 -2.50
N SER A 121 9.52 13.52 -2.24
CA SER A 121 8.87 12.32 -1.72
C SER A 121 8.79 11.18 -2.74
N MET A 122 8.51 11.48 -4.01
CA MET A 122 8.29 10.48 -5.06
C MET A 122 9.54 10.15 -5.88
N LEU A 123 10.54 11.00 -5.89
CA LEU A 123 11.77 10.76 -6.64
C LEU A 123 12.96 10.56 -5.69
N VAL A 124 13.33 11.59 -4.93
CA VAL A 124 14.57 11.58 -4.14
C VAL A 124 14.55 10.51 -3.04
N ARG A 125 13.46 10.41 -2.29
CA ARG A 125 13.27 9.38 -1.27
C ARG A 125 12.84 8.03 -1.83
N GLY A 126 12.37 8.00 -3.08
CA GLY A 126 11.91 6.81 -3.76
C GLY A 126 13.03 6.05 -4.45
N ASP A 127 12.88 5.88 -5.75
CA ASP A 127 13.73 5.10 -6.63
C ASP A 127 14.56 5.98 -7.59
N GLN A 128 15.04 7.12 -7.12
CA GLN A 128 15.88 8.02 -7.90
C GLN A 128 17.05 7.28 -8.56
N PHE A 129 17.20 7.47 -9.86
CA PHE A 129 18.26 6.90 -10.65
C PHE A 129 18.77 7.90 -11.68
N LYS A 130 20.07 7.90 -11.93
CA LYS A 130 20.71 8.75 -12.96
C LYS A 130 20.93 7.93 -14.21
N VAL A 131 20.40 8.42 -15.33
CA VAL A 131 20.51 7.77 -16.64
C VAL A 131 21.26 8.71 -17.57
N ALA A 132 22.19 8.19 -18.35
CA ALA A 132 22.81 8.91 -19.43
C ALA A 132 21.97 8.74 -20.71
N ILE A 133 21.67 9.83 -21.37
CA ILE A 133 20.96 9.87 -22.65
C ILE A 133 21.89 10.40 -23.71
N CYS A 134 21.99 9.69 -24.81
CA CYS A 134 22.76 10.16 -25.98
C CYS A 134 22.07 11.34 -26.65
N ASN A 135 22.75 12.47 -26.79
CA ASN A 135 22.18 13.68 -27.40
C ASN A 135 21.92 13.56 -28.91
N GLN A 136 22.58 12.61 -29.57
CA GLN A 136 22.40 12.38 -31.01
C GLN A 136 21.22 11.46 -31.31
N SER A 137 21.14 10.34 -30.61
CA SER A 137 20.11 9.33 -30.88
C SER A 137 18.87 9.47 -29.98
N GLY A 138 18.94 10.17 -28.84
CA GLY A 138 17.89 10.24 -27.82
C GLY A 138 17.74 8.97 -27.00
N CYS A 139 18.57 7.96 -27.22
CA CYS A 139 18.46 6.67 -26.53
C CYS A 139 19.21 6.64 -25.21
N ILE A 140 18.77 5.73 -24.31
CA ILE A 140 19.47 5.46 -23.07
C ILE A 140 20.82 4.81 -23.39
N ALA A 141 21.91 5.40 -22.89
CA ALA A 141 23.26 4.88 -23.06
C ALA A 141 23.54 3.73 -22.08
N ALA A 142 24.27 2.73 -22.56
CA ALA A 142 24.82 1.69 -21.70
C ALA A 142 26.04 2.24 -20.95
N TYR A 143 26.11 1.96 -19.65
CA TYR A 143 27.24 2.34 -18.81
C TYR A 143 28.11 1.13 -18.48
N ASN A 144 29.39 1.25 -18.76
CA ASN A 144 30.39 0.25 -18.39
C ASN A 144 31.15 0.73 -17.15
N GLU A 145 30.92 0.07 -16.00
CA GLU A 145 31.53 0.45 -14.73
C GLU A 145 33.05 0.30 -14.71
N ASN A 146 33.57 -0.73 -15.38
CA ASN A 146 35.02 -1.02 -15.37
C ASN A 146 35.85 0.05 -16.08
N LEU A 147 35.30 0.59 -17.15
CA LEU A 147 35.97 1.60 -17.98
C LEU A 147 35.44 3.00 -17.69
N ASP A 148 34.37 3.14 -16.91
CA ASP A 148 33.68 4.40 -16.61
C ASP A 148 33.27 5.16 -17.89
N ILE A 149 32.76 4.44 -18.87
CA ILE A 149 32.40 4.94 -20.19
C ILE A 149 30.92 4.71 -20.48
N TYR A 150 30.31 5.71 -21.10
CA TYR A 150 28.95 5.61 -21.65
C TYR A 150 29.02 5.26 -23.14
N LEU A 151 28.25 4.29 -23.59
CA LEU A 151 28.17 3.82 -24.96
C LEU A 151 26.74 3.92 -25.47
N CYS A 152 26.58 4.49 -26.64
CA CYS A 152 25.32 4.51 -27.37
C CYS A 152 25.37 3.51 -28.52
N PRO A 153 24.51 2.47 -28.55
CA PRO A 153 24.56 1.48 -29.62
C PRO A 153 24.24 2.04 -31.01
N PHE A 154 23.51 3.16 -31.10
CA PHE A 154 23.08 3.74 -32.37
C PHE A 154 24.04 4.78 -32.93
N SER A 155 24.65 5.63 -32.11
CA SER A 155 25.54 6.68 -32.55
C SER A 155 27.02 6.30 -32.47
N ASP A 156 27.37 5.34 -31.62
CA ASP A 156 28.74 4.92 -31.37
C ASP A 156 29.14 3.61 -32.06
N GLY A 157 28.21 2.86 -32.55
CA GLY A 157 28.48 1.55 -33.11
C GLY A 157 28.79 1.50 -34.62
N PRO A 158 29.59 0.55 -35.08
CA PRO A 158 30.44 -0.31 -34.28
C PRO A 158 31.53 0.51 -33.58
N ILE A 159 31.93 0.04 -32.37
CA ILE A 159 32.92 0.75 -31.55
C ILE A 159 34.20 0.98 -32.39
N LYS A 160 34.55 2.25 -32.56
CA LYS A 160 35.81 2.62 -33.23
C LYS A 160 36.88 2.70 -32.17
N PHE A 161 38.00 2.03 -32.43
CA PHE A 161 39.16 2.09 -31.59
C PHE A 161 40.25 2.91 -32.36
N ASP A 162 40.87 3.86 -31.64
CA ASP A 162 42.04 4.52 -32.14
C ASP A 162 43.28 3.64 -31.88
N ASN A 163 44.14 3.53 -32.89
CA ASN A 163 45.44 2.85 -32.80
C ASN A 163 45.34 1.41 -32.27
N ILE A 164 44.79 0.52 -33.06
CA ILE A 164 44.86 -0.91 -32.83
C ILE A 164 46.32 -1.34 -33.01
N THR A 165 47.11 -1.22 -31.97
CA THR A 165 48.36 -1.98 -31.84
C THR A 165 48.00 -3.30 -31.17
N GLU A 166 48.76 -4.37 -31.47
CA GLU A 166 48.46 -5.76 -31.07
C GLU A 166 48.15 -5.98 -29.59
N TYR A 167 48.36 -4.99 -28.74
CA TYR A 167 48.24 -5.08 -27.28
C TYR A 167 47.36 -4.01 -26.61
N ASN A 168 46.98 -2.93 -27.27
CA ASN A 168 46.20 -1.86 -26.68
C ASN A 168 45.19 -1.27 -27.65
N ALA A 169 43.92 -1.64 -27.54
CA ALA A 169 42.82 -0.96 -28.19
C ALA A 169 42.32 0.18 -27.30
N ASN A 170 42.68 1.40 -27.63
CA ASN A 170 42.16 2.55 -26.93
C ASN A 170 40.81 2.96 -27.55
N LEU A 171 39.76 2.98 -26.74
CA LEU A 171 38.50 3.58 -27.13
C LEU A 171 38.71 5.06 -27.48
N ILE A 172 38.17 5.49 -28.63
CA ILE A 172 38.16 6.90 -29.01
C ILE A 172 37.59 7.71 -27.86
N ASN A 173 38.31 8.77 -27.48
CA ASN A 173 37.99 9.67 -26.41
C ASN A 173 36.53 10.13 -26.46
N LYS A 174 35.68 9.51 -25.69
CA LYS A 174 34.31 9.94 -25.48
C LYS A 174 34.25 10.69 -24.18
N ASN A 175 33.94 11.96 -24.26
CA ASN A 175 33.78 12.76 -23.08
C ASN A 175 32.65 12.23 -22.24
N LYS A 176 32.94 11.85 -21.01
CA LYS A 176 32.02 11.39 -19.99
C LYS A 176 30.90 12.40 -19.72
N PHE A 177 31.19 13.67 -19.91
CA PHE A 177 30.27 14.80 -19.76
C PHE A 177 30.43 15.74 -20.98
N GLY A 178 29.32 16.27 -21.45
CA GLY A 178 29.34 17.27 -22.49
C GLY A 178 28.34 17.07 -23.61
N ARG A 179 28.73 17.39 -24.84
CA ARG A 179 27.81 17.41 -25.98
C ARG A 179 27.26 16.06 -26.41
N THR A 180 27.87 14.95 -26.00
CA THR A 180 27.52 13.61 -26.45
C THR A 180 26.49 12.94 -25.54
N PHE A 181 26.58 13.12 -24.23
CA PHE A 181 25.69 12.53 -23.29
C PHE A 181 25.15 13.55 -22.28
N SER A 182 23.85 13.44 -21.97
CA SER A 182 23.20 14.20 -20.92
C SER A 182 22.79 13.27 -19.78
N ILE A 183 23.10 13.65 -18.54
CA ILE A 183 22.68 12.88 -17.36
C ILE A 183 21.34 13.41 -16.88
N VAL A 184 20.33 12.54 -16.89
CA VAL A 184 18.97 12.85 -16.44
C VAL A 184 18.63 12.02 -15.20
N THR A 185 17.96 12.64 -14.26
CA THR A 185 17.49 11.98 -13.06
C THR A 185 16.03 11.58 -13.24
N ILE A 186 15.76 10.28 -13.21
CA ILE A 186 14.42 9.69 -13.38
C ILE A 186 14.16 8.61 -12.34
N PRO A 187 12.89 8.21 -12.12
CA PRO A 187 12.58 7.02 -11.34
C PRO A 187 13.12 5.75 -12.01
N TYR A 188 13.68 4.84 -11.23
CA TYR A 188 14.22 3.59 -11.77
C TYR A 188 13.14 2.72 -12.43
N ALA A 189 11.95 2.67 -11.82
CA ALA A 189 10.82 1.95 -12.41
C ALA A 189 10.42 2.50 -13.78
N PHE A 190 10.53 3.81 -14.00
CA PHE A 190 10.30 4.43 -15.31
C PHE A 190 11.38 4.04 -16.34
N LYS A 191 12.65 4.01 -15.90
CA LYS A 191 13.74 3.50 -16.77
C LYS A 191 13.50 2.06 -17.19
N LEU A 192 13.06 1.21 -16.24
CA LEU A 192 12.73 -0.19 -16.50
C LEU A 192 11.58 -0.31 -17.51
N LEU A 193 10.52 0.46 -17.33
CA LEU A 193 9.36 0.48 -18.24
C LEU A 193 9.76 0.83 -19.67
N ILE A 194 10.60 1.87 -19.86
CA ILE A 194 11.08 2.27 -21.18
C ILE A 194 11.91 1.15 -21.85
N GLN A 195 12.62 0.37 -21.06
CA GLN A 195 13.46 -0.72 -21.59
C GLN A 195 12.68 -2.01 -21.90
N GLU A 196 11.51 -2.17 -21.31
CA GLU A 196 10.61 -3.32 -21.52
C GLU A 196 9.63 -3.09 -22.69
N LEU A 197 9.32 -1.82 -23.03
CA LEU A 197 8.51 -1.42 -24.17
C LEU A 197 9.33 -1.38 -25.47
#